data_f29f88db9aa5763f21f2d9bc3eec6e8c
#
_entry.id   f29f88db9aa5763f21f2d9bc3eec6e8c
#
_cell.length_a   1.000
_cell.length_b   1.000
_cell.length_c   1.000
_cell.angle_alpha   90.00
_cell.angle_beta   90.00
_cell.angle_gamma   90.00
#
_symmetry.space_group_name_H-M   'P 1'
#
loop_
_entity.id
_entity.type
_entity.pdbx_description
1 polymer ?
#
loop_
_entity_poly.entity_id
_entity_poly.type
_entity_poly.pdbx_seq_one_letter_code
_entity_poly.pdbx_strand_id
1 'polypeptide(L)'
;MWNQYYAGVPCAVTVVPTKSFATVGGIIEINLIALTNGARREKQVVEADLPGMATYGPCIKVGEFLLPSGLMAIGRDGRVAGSAVSPGFPGLAHAGYSQAAAVYGYAEALCQAAGTTMDQLLRAQYFVSDITAFPGIAMAWSSRYGGQPHPFVCVQTPPAMPAPGATLIADFWISTAS
;
A
#
# COMPACT_ATOMS: atom_id res chain seq x y z
N MET A 1 16.94 -13.33 7.97
CA MET A 1 17.57 -12.04 8.32
C MET A 1 16.58 -11.09 9.02
N TRP A 2 15.41 -10.71 8.43
CA TRP A 2 14.44 -9.83 9.09
C TRP A 2 14.02 -10.29 10.48
N ASN A 3 13.57 -11.54 10.61
CA ASN A 3 13.15 -12.14 11.88
C ASN A 3 14.26 -12.21 12.94
N GLN A 4 15.53 -12.18 12.54
CA GLN A 4 16.64 -12.19 13.46
C GLN A 4 16.79 -10.86 14.21
N TYR A 5 16.49 -9.74 13.55
CA TYR A 5 16.65 -8.39 14.12
C TYR A 5 15.36 -7.84 14.69
N TYR A 6 14.21 -8.26 14.18
CA TYR A 6 12.90 -7.71 14.51
C TYR A 6 11.93 -8.74 15.10
N ALA A 7 12.45 -9.91 15.52
CA ALA A 7 11.64 -10.93 16.18
C ALA A 7 10.88 -10.34 17.38
N GLY A 8 9.57 -10.48 17.39
CA GLY A 8 8.70 -9.96 18.45
C GLY A 8 8.47 -8.44 18.44
N VAL A 9 8.95 -7.73 17.40
CA VAL A 9 8.67 -6.30 17.21
C VAL A 9 7.93 -6.14 15.88
N PRO A 10 6.60 -6.00 15.87
CA PRO A 10 5.85 -5.81 14.65
C PRO A 10 6.24 -4.47 13.99
N CYS A 11 6.49 -4.51 12.69
CA CYS A 11 6.80 -3.33 11.88
C CYS A 11 5.93 -3.33 10.62
N ALA A 12 5.41 -2.17 10.24
CA ALA A 12 4.91 -1.99 8.90
C ALA A 12 6.09 -1.98 7.91
N VAL A 13 5.93 -2.64 6.78
CA VAL A 13 7.00 -2.83 5.78
C VAL A 13 6.44 -2.62 4.38
N THR A 14 7.13 -1.82 3.58
CA THR A 14 6.88 -1.71 2.15
C THR A 14 8.15 -2.08 1.41
N VAL A 15 8.08 -3.10 0.55
CA VAL A 15 9.22 -3.55 -0.27
C VAL A 15 8.97 -3.10 -1.69
N VAL A 16 9.91 -2.35 -2.24
CA VAL A 16 9.80 -1.77 -3.58
C VAL A 16 10.99 -2.22 -4.42
N PRO A 17 10.76 -2.87 -5.57
CA PRO A 17 11.84 -3.18 -6.50
C PRO A 17 12.41 -1.87 -7.08
N THR A 18 13.72 -1.80 -7.20
CA THR A 18 14.40 -0.68 -7.84
C THR A 18 15.45 -1.17 -8.82
N LYS A 19 15.72 -0.37 -9.84
CA LYS A 19 16.70 -0.71 -10.89
C LYS A 19 18.14 -0.43 -10.43
N SER A 20 18.32 0.62 -9.64
CA SER A 20 19.63 1.06 -9.15
C SER A 20 19.47 1.93 -7.92
N PHE A 21 20.55 2.10 -7.20
CA PHE A 21 20.65 3.00 -6.06
C PHE A 21 21.62 4.14 -6.37
N ALA A 22 21.55 5.22 -5.61
CA ALA A 22 22.49 6.33 -5.71
C ALA A 22 23.94 5.90 -5.42
N THR A 23 24.10 4.88 -4.58
CA THR A 23 25.41 4.32 -4.24
C THR A 23 25.78 3.20 -5.22
N VAL A 24 26.95 3.33 -5.87
CA VAL A 24 27.48 2.30 -6.77
C VAL A 24 27.68 0.98 -5.99
N GLY A 25 27.13 -0.12 -6.53
CA GLY A 25 27.20 -1.42 -5.90
C GLY A 25 26.19 -1.66 -4.77
N GLY A 26 25.35 -0.67 -4.44
CA GLY A 26 24.24 -0.83 -3.51
C GLY A 26 23.23 -1.85 -4.05
N ILE A 27 22.84 -2.80 -3.22
CA ILE A 27 21.85 -3.84 -3.55
C ILE A 27 20.55 -3.70 -2.75
N ILE A 28 20.56 -2.87 -1.72
CA ILE A 28 19.39 -2.56 -0.88
C ILE A 28 19.54 -1.15 -0.30
N GLU A 29 18.43 -0.45 -0.20
CA GLU A 29 18.28 0.79 0.56
C GLU A 29 17.15 0.59 1.57
N ILE A 30 17.35 1.01 2.82
CA ILE A 30 16.38 0.87 3.88
C ILE A 30 16.11 2.25 4.48
N ASN A 31 14.86 2.70 4.37
CA ASN A 31 14.35 3.87 5.05
C ASN A 31 13.58 3.43 6.30
N LEU A 32 13.93 3.96 7.46
CA LEU A 32 13.35 3.59 8.74
C LEU A 32 12.69 4.78 9.42
N ILE A 33 11.50 4.54 9.97
CA ILE A 33 10.86 5.41 10.95
C ILE A 33 10.87 4.66 12.28
N ALA A 34 11.54 5.22 13.26
CA ALA A 34 11.70 4.61 14.57
C ALA A 34 10.99 5.44 15.64
N LEU A 35 10.44 4.74 16.62
CA LEU A 35 9.88 5.39 17.81
C LEU A 35 10.96 5.58 18.85
N THR A 36 10.87 6.66 19.61
CA THR A 36 11.70 6.87 20.80
C THR A 36 11.38 5.84 21.88
N ASN A 37 12.30 5.58 22.78
CA ASN A 37 12.22 4.51 23.76
C ASN A 37 10.92 4.45 24.59
N GLY A 38 10.24 5.58 24.81
CA GLY A 38 8.97 5.65 25.55
C GLY A 38 7.74 5.20 24.73
N ALA A 39 7.76 5.43 23.43
CA ALA A 39 6.58 5.22 22.56
C ALA A 39 6.40 3.75 22.09
N ARG A 40 7.34 2.86 22.37
CA ARG A 40 7.24 1.45 21.98
C ARG A 40 6.00 0.74 22.53
N ARG A 41 5.53 1.14 23.72
CA ARG A 41 4.35 0.56 24.40
C ARG A 41 3.03 0.97 23.75
N GLU A 42 3.02 2.02 22.95
CA GLU A 42 1.83 2.53 22.26
C GLU A 42 1.61 1.84 20.91
N LYS A 43 2.57 1.05 20.46
CA LYS A 43 2.53 0.38 19.18
C LYS A 43 1.52 -0.77 19.20
N GLN A 44 0.52 -0.69 18.35
CA GLN A 44 -0.54 -1.68 18.23
C GLN A 44 -0.54 -2.27 16.82
N VAL A 45 -0.73 -3.59 16.71
CA VAL A 45 -1.03 -4.25 15.45
C VAL A 45 -2.52 -4.10 15.19
N VAL A 46 -2.86 -3.58 14.02
CA VAL A 46 -4.24 -3.50 13.54
C VAL A 46 -4.48 -4.64 12.57
N GLU A 47 -5.43 -5.49 12.91
CA GLU A 47 -5.84 -6.63 12.09
C GLU A 47 -7.16 -6.32 11.39
N ALA A 48 -7.25 -6.67 10.12
CA ALA A 48 -8.47 -6.63 9.33
C ALA A 48 -8.53 -7.90 8.47
N ASP A 49 -9.73 -8.26 8.04
CA ASP A 49 -9.97 -9.44 7.19
C ASP A 49 -9.50 -9.18 5.75
N LEU A 50 -8.19 -9.23 5.54
CA LEU A 50 -7.55 -9.06 4.23
C LEU A 50 -7.12 -10.39 3.61
N PRO A 51 -7.00 -10.47 2.27
CA PRO A 51 -6.30 -11.58 1.62
C PRO A 51 -4.86 -11.68 2.14
N GLY A 52 -4.38 -12.88 2.43
CA GLY A 52 -3.08 -13.08 3.09
C GLY A 52 -1.88 -12.54 2.34
N MET A 53 -1.98 -12.34 1.01
CA MET A 53 -0.92 -11.76 0.18
C MET A 53 -1.19 -10.30 -0.21
N ALA A 54 -2.25 -9.69 0.30
CA ALA A 54 -2.59 -8.30 -0.03
C ALA A 54 -1.61 -7.29 0.59
N THR A 55 -0.84 -7.72 1.57
CA THR A 55 0.11 -6.87 2.29
C THR A 55 1.39 -7.62 2.63
N TYR A 56 2.49 -6.89 2.75
CA TYR A 56 3.80 -7.45 3.15
C TYR A 56 3.90 -7.79 4.64
N GLY A 57 3.06 -7.23 5.47
CA GLY A 57 3.16 -7.39 6.91
C GLY A 57 2.02 -6.70 7.66
N PRO A 58 2.16 -6.53 8.95
CA PRO A 58 1.11 -5.95 9.77
C PRO A 58 0.85 -4.48 9.44
N CYS A 59 -0.35 -4.02 9.75
CA CYS A 59 -0.67 -2.61 9.88
C CYS A 59 -0.36 -2.17 11.31
N ILE A 60 0.30 -1.04 11.48
CA ILE A 60 0.71 -0.53 12.79
C ILE A 60 0.00 0.79 13.08
N LYS A 61 -0.68 0.83 14.23
CA LYS A 61 -1.17 2.06 14.84
C LYS A 61 -0.21 2.50 15.94
N VAL A 62 0.21 3.76 15.90
CA VAL A 62 1.08 4.35 16.93
C VAL A 62 0.85 5.85 17.02
N GLY A 63 0.54 6.35 18.22
CA GLY A 63 0.12 7.73 18.41
C GLY A 63 -1.05 8.05 17.48
N GLU A 64 -0.90 9.12 16.71
CA GLU A 64 -1.91 9.58 15.74
C GLU A 64 -1.72 9.01 14.32
N PHE A 65 -0.91 7.97 14.16
CA PHE A 65 -0.61 7.40 12.85
C PHE A 65 -1.11 5.96 12.72
N LEU A 66 -1.72 5.68 11.58
CA LEU A 66 -1.95 4.35 11.06
C LEU A 66 -1.04 4.14 9.85
N LEU A 67 -0.21 3.11 9.93
CA LEU A 67 0.83 2.78 8.97
C LEU A 67 0.60 1.35 8.46
N PRO A 68 -0.18 1.15 7.41
CA PRO A 68 -0.28 -0.14 6.74
C PRO A 68 1.09 -0.53 6.15
N SER A 69 1.39 -1.81 6.13
CA SER A 69 2.43 -2.33 5.22
C SER A 69 1.99 -2.16 3.77
N GLY A 70 2.94 -2.16 2.84
CA GLY A 70 2.64 -1.98 1.42
C GLY A 70 1.51 -2.90 0.96
N LEU A 71 0.49 -2.31 0.34
CA LEU A 71 -0.71 -2.99 -0.13
C LEU A 71 -0.62 -3.32 -1.61
N MET A 72 -1.04 -4.51 -1.96
CA MET A 72 -1.14 -5.02 -3.33
C MET A 72 -2.54 -5.57 -3.59
N ALA A 73 -3.01 -5.46 -4.82
CA ALA A 73 -4.33 -5.93 -5.23
C ALA A 73 -4.37 -7.46 -5.43
N ILE A 74 -4.06 -8.24 -4.39
CA ILE A 74 -4.07 -9.70 -4.44
C ILE A 74 -5.31 -10.21 -3.70
N GLY A 75 -6.11 -11.00 -4.38
CA GLY A 75 -7.30 -11.62 -3.83
C GLY A 75 -7.00 -12.84 -2.95
N ARG A 76 -8.03 -13.41 -2.35
CA ARG A 76 -7.92 -14.61 -1.48
C ARG A 76 -7.47 -15.87 -2.24
N ASP A 77 -7.69 -15.90 -3.55
CA ASP A 77 -7.25 -16.96 -4.45
C ASP A 77 -5.77 -16.82 -4.88
N GLY A 78 -5.06 -15.83 -4.35
CA GLY A 78 -3.68 -15.50 -4.71
C GLY A 78 -3.51 -14.84 -6.07
N ARG A 79 -4.61 -14.51 -6.75
CA ARG A 79 -4.58 -13.82 -8.05
C ARG A 79 -4.70 -12.30 -7.84
N VAL A 80 -4.22 -11.56 -8.83
CA VAL A 80 -4.39 -10.11 -8.84
C VAL A 80 -5.87 -9.77 -9.00
N ALA A 81 -6.42 -9.05 -8.02
CA ALA A 81 -7.81 -8.62 -8.04
C ALA A 81 -8.04 -7.66 -9.21
N GLY A 82 -9.18 -7.81 -9.89
CA GLY A 82 -9.55 -6.94 -11.00
C GLY A 82 -8.75 -7.16 -12.28
N SER A 83 -8.06 -8.29 -12.43
CA SER A 83 -7.46 -8.70 -13.72
C SER A 83 -8.53 -9.08 -14.77
N ALA A 84 -9.76 -9.27 -14.34
CA ALA A 84 -10.87 -9.52 -15.25
C ALA A 84 -11.28 -8.20 -15.95
N VAL A 85 -11.07 -8.15 -17.24
CA VAL A 85 -11.56 -7.08 -18.12
C VAL A 85 -13.08 -7.01 -17.97
N SER A 86 -13.61 -5.80 -17.72
CA SER A 86 -15.08 -5.62 -17.75
C SER A 86 -15.62 -6.00 -19.12
N PRO A 87 -16.52 -6.99 -19.21
CA PRO A 87 -17.03 -7.44 -20.52
C PRO A 87 -17.72 -6.33 -21.34
N GLY A 88 -18.22 -5.29 -20.64
CA GLY A 88 -18.94 -4.17 -21.27
C GLY A 88 -18.04 -3.08 -21.85
N PHE A 89 -16.83 -2.95 -21.37
CA PHE A 89 -15.90 -1.88 -21.79
C PHE A 89 -14.44 -2.35 -21.76
N PRO A 90 -14.06 -3.26 -22.66
CA PRO A 90 -12.71 -3.84 -22.65
C PRO A 90 -11.58 -2.80 -22.83
N GLY A 91 -11.85 -1.67 -23.49
CA GLY A 91 -10.89 -0.58 -23.65
C GLY A 91 -10.74 0.36 -22.44
N LEU A 92 -11.67 0.28 -21.48
CA LEU A 92 -11.66 1.11 -20.26
C LEU A 92 -11.28 0.33 -19.00
N ALA A 93 -11.17 -0.98 -19.08
CA ALA A 93 -10.70 -1.81 -17.98
C ALA A 93 -9.20 -1.64 -17.79
N HIS A 94 -8.82 -0.51 -17.24
CA HIS A 94 -7.43 -0.20 -16.94
C HIS A 94 -7.00 -0.99 -15.70
N ALA A 95 -5.96 -1.81 -15.81
CA ALA A 95 -5.44 -2.60 -14.68
C ALA A 95 -5.16 -1.71 -13.46
N GLY A 96 -4.65 -0.50 -13.68
CA GLY A 96 -4.44 0.50 -12.63
C GLY A 96 -5.71 0.87 -11.87
N TYR A 97 -6.86 1.01 -12.55
CA TYR A 97 -8.13 1.31 -11.89
C TYR A 97 -8.60 0.16 -10.99
N SER A 98 -8.67 -1.04 -11.55
CA SER A 98 -9.20 -2.21 -10.83
C SER A 98 -8.32 -2.57 -9.63
N GLN A 99 -7.01 -2.51 -9.81
CA GLN A 99 -6.08 -2.80 -8.72
C GLN A 99 -6.10 -1.71 -7.64
N ALA A 100 -6.15 -0.43 -8.02
CA ALA A 100 -6.28 0.66 -7.05
C ALA A 100 -7.59 0.57 -6.26
N ALA A 101 -8.71 0.26 -6.91
CA ALA A 101 -9.99 0.08 -6.24
C ALA A 101 -9.95 -1.05 -5.19
N ALA A 102 -9.27 -2.17 -5.47
CA ALA A 102 -9.08 -3.25 -4.50
C ALA A 102 -8.19 -2.79 -3.33
N VAL A 103 -7.07 -2.13 -3.63
CA VAL A 103 -6.15 -1.61 -2.60
C VAL A 103 -6.83 -0.60 -1.69
N TYR A 104 -7.66 0.29 -2.23
CA TYR A 104 -8.45 1.23 -1.40
C TYR A 104 -9.43 0.49 -0.50
N GLY A 105 -10.08 -0.57 -0.99
CA GLY A 105 -10.94 -1.42 -0.15
C GLY A 105 -10.18 -2.07 1.01
N TYR A 106 -8.94 -2.51 0.79
CA TYR A 106 -8.09 -3.05 1.85
C TYR A 106 -7.68 -1.97 2.86
N ALA A 107 -7.29 -0.79 2.37
CA ALA A 107 -6.95 0.34 3.23
C ALA A 107 -8.14 0.78 4.09
N GLU A 108 -9.35 0.83 3.52
CA GLU A 108 -10.58 1.15 4.27
C GLU A 108 -10.88 0.13 5.36
N ALA A 109 -10.70 -1.17 5.09
CA ALA A 109 -10.87 -2.20 6.10
C ALA A 109 -9.91 -2.01 7.28
N LEU A 110 -8.66 -1.65 7.00
CA LEU A 110 -7.67 -1.31 8.04
C LEU A 110 -8.03 -0.03 8.78
N CYS A 111 -8.48 1.01 8.07
CA CYS A 111 -8.96 2.24 8.68
C CYS A 111 -10.12 1.98 9.64
N GLN A 112 -11.11 1.22 9.20
CA GLN A 112 -12.27 0.86 10.02
C GLN A 112 -11.84 0.10 11.28
N ALA A 113 -10.93 -0.86 11.17
CA ALA A 113 -10.40 -1.60 12.30
C ALA A 113 -9.61 -0.70 13.28
N ALA A 114 -9.00 0.38 12.78
CA ALA A 114 -8.25 1.35 13.58
C ALA A 114 -9.11 2.50 14.14
N GLY A 115 -10.39 2.60 13.76
CA GLY A 115 -11.29 3.68 14.15
C GLY A 115 -11.06 5.01 13.39
N THR A 116 -10.63 4.93 12.13
CA THR A 116 -10.43 6.09 11.25
C THR A 116 -11.01 5.84 9.86
N THR A 117 -10.80 6.76 8.94
CA THR A 117 -11.25 6.64 7.53
C THR A 117 -10.14 7.07 6.55
N MET A 118 -10.30 6.74 5.28
CA MET A 118 -9.39 7.19 4.23
C MET A 118 -9.44 8.70 3.96
N ASP A 119 -10.46 9.41 4.46
CA ASP A 119 -10.50 10.90 4.40
C ASP A 119 -9.39 11.53 5.24
N GLN A 120 -8.84 10.78 6.20
CA GLN A 120 -7.72 11.17 7.05
C GLN A 120 -6.35 10.81 6.44
N LEU A 121 -6.29 10.56 5.13
CA LEU A 121 -5.06 10.21 4.44
C LEU A 121 -4.07 11.39 4.47
N LEU A 122 -2.89 11.16 5.03
CA LEU A 122 -1.81 12.13 5.12
C LEU A 122 -0.83 12.00 3.95
N ARG A 123 -0.62 10.80 3.46
CA ARG A 123 0.29 10.50 2.37
C ARG A 123 -0.13 9.22 1.65
N ALA A 124 -0.16 9.29 0.32
CA ALA A 124 -0.23 8.13 -0.56
C ALA A 124 1.04 8.05 -1.41
N GLN A 125 1.66 6.89 -1.45
CA GLN A 125 2.79 6.62 -2.31
C GLN A 125 2.47 5.39 -3.16
N TYR A 126 2.45 5.59 -4.48
CA TYR A 126 2.17 4.54 -5.46
C TYR A 126 3.44 4.18 -6.19
N PHE A 127 3.83 2.93 -6.12
CA PHE A 127 4.91 2.36 -6.91
C PHE A 127 4.28 1.53 -8.02
N VAL A 128 4.51 1.93 -9.27
CA VAL A 128 3.86 1.31 -10.43
C VAL A 128 4.87 0.69 -11.38
N SER A 129 4.54 -0.44 -11.96
CA SER A 129 5.39 -1.08 -12.98
C SER A 129 5.42 -0.32 -14.29
N ASP A 130 4.37 0.47 -14.56
CA ASP A 130 4.23 1.34 -15.71
C ASP A 130 3.45 2.59 -15.27
N ILE A 131 4.00 3.78 -15.55
CA ILE A 131 3.38 5.06 -15.18
C ILE A 131 2.03 5.29 -15.86
N THR A 132 1.77 4.61 -16.97
CA THR A 132 0.46 4.63 -17.63
C THR A 132 -0.68 4.06 -16.77
N ALA A 133 -0.38 3.37 -15.67
CA ALA A 133 -1.36 2.95 -14.67
C ALA A 133 -1.96 4.13 -13.88
N PHE A 134 -1.25 5.27 -13.79
CA PHE A 134 -1.63 6.40 -12.94
C PHE A 134 -3.01 6.99 -13.24
N PRO A 135 -3.43 7.24 -14.49
CA PRO A 135 -4.79 7.71 -14.76
C PRO A 135 -5.87 6.80 -14.18
N GLY A 136 -5.68 5.49 -14.25
CA GLY A 136 -6.61 4.52 -13.66
C GLY A 136 -6.65 4.61 -12.13
N ILE A 137 -5.51 4.81 -11.49
CA ILE A 137 -5.41 5.02 -10.03
C ILE A 137 -6.17 6.29 -9.62
N ALA A 138 -5.96 7.40 -10.35
CA ALA A 138 -6.65 8.67 -10.09
C ALA A 138 -8.17 8.55 -10.30
N MET A 139 -8.61 7.83 -11.32
CA MET A 139 -10.03 7.56 -11.57
C MET A 139 -10.66 6.73 -10.45
N ALA A 140 -9.95 5.70 -9.95
CA ALA A 140 -10.43 4.88 -8.84
C ALA A 140 -10.59 5.72 -7.56
N TRP A 141 -9.64 6.62 -7.29
CA TRP A 141 -9.75 7.58 -6.19
C TRP A 141 -10.98 8.48 -6.36
N SER A 142 -11.10 9.16 -7.51
CA SER A 142 -12.19 10.08 -7.77
C SER A 142 -13.58 9.42 -7.69
N SER A 143 -13.69 8.18 -8.18
CA SER A 143 -14.94 7.41 -8.11
C SER A 143 -15.34 7.04 -6.68
N ARG A 144 -14.37 6.88 -5.79
CA ARG A 144 -14.62 6.41 -4.42
C ARG A 144 -14.74 7.55 -3.41
N TYR A 145 -13.97 8.61 -3.60
CA TYR A 145 -13.88 9.74 -2.67
C TYR A 145 -14.31 11.07 -3.25
N GLY A 146 -15.09 11.05 -4.33
CA GLY A 146 -15.73 12.24 -4.89
C GLY A 146 -14.77 13.31 -5.41
N GLY A 147 -13.55 12.90 -5.82
CA GLY A 147 -12.56 13.83 -6.35
C GLY A 147 -11.87 14.70 -5.29
N GLN A 148 -12.04 14.39 -4.02
CA GLN A 148 -11.28 15.05 -2.95
C GLN A 148 -9.77 14.92 -3.23
N PRO A 149 -9.01 16.02 -3.20
CA PRO A 149 -7.58 15.98 -3.40
C PRO A 149 -6.91 15.20 -2.25
N HIS A 150 -5.92 14.39 -2.56
CA HIS A 150 -5.10 13.73 -1.55
C HIS A 150 -3.62 13.94 -1.86
N PRO A 151 -2.77 14.04 -0.84
CA PRO A 151 -1.34 14.14 -1.06
C PRO A 151 -0.80 12.82 -1.57
N PHE A 152 -0.25 12.81 -2.78
CA PHE A 152 0.28 11.59 -3.37
C PHE A 152 1.60 11.82 -4.11
N VAL A 153 2.34 10.73 -4.25
CA VAL A 153 3.43 10.59 -5.21
C VAL A 153 3.27 9.26 -5.95
N CYS A 154 3.54 9.27 -7.25
CA CYS A 154 3.54 8.06 -8.07
C CYS A 154 4.90 7.90 -8.73
N VAL A 155 5.53 6.75 -8.54
CA VAL A 155 6.88 6.45 -9.03
C VAL A 155 6.84 5.17 -9.85
N GLN A 156 7.42 5.23 -11.06
CA GLN A 156 7.62 4.02 -11.84
C GLN A 156 8.82 3.24 -11.32
N THR A 157 8.61 1.96 -11.09
CA THR A 157 9.63 0.98 -10.68
C THR A 157 9.93 0.02 -11.84
N PRO A 158 10.94 -0.84 -11.74
CA PRO A 158 11.09 -1.94 -12.69
C PRO A 158 9.82 -2.78 -12.82
N PRO A 159 9.54 -3.36 -13.99
CA PRO A 159 8.29 -4.09 -14.24
C PRO A 159 8.11 -5.38 -13.42
N ALA A 160 9.15 -5.89 -12.79
CA ALA A 160 9.10 -7.07 -11.94
C ALA A 160 8.49 -6.72 -10.57
N MET A 161 7.17 -6.62 -10.48
CA MET A 161 6.48 -6.51 -9.21
C MET A 161 6.57 -7.83 -8.42
N PRO A 162 6.48 -7.78 -7.07
CA PRO A 162 6.58 -8.98 -6.23
C PRO A 162 5.54 -10.06 -6.51
N ALA A 163 4.37 -9.65 -7.01
CA ALA A 163 3.32 -10.57 -7.44
C ALA A 163 3.14 -10.50 -8.96
N PRO A 164 3.14 -11.63 -9.68
CA PRO A 164 2.88 -11.66 -11.12
C PRO A 164 1.53 -11.02 -11.45
N GLY A 165 1.53 -10.07 -12.38
CA GLY A 165 0.34 -9.33 -12.80
C GLY A 165 -0.04 -8.15 -11.92
N ALA A 166 0.62 -7.93 -10.78
CA ALA A 166 0.48 -6.70 -10.02
C ALA A 166 1.09 -5.54 -10.81
N THR A 167 0.39 -4.42 -10.88
CA THR A 167 0.85 -3.20 -11.54
C THR A 167 1.17 -2.10 -10.56
N LEU A 168 0.74 -2.24 -9.29
CA LEU A 168 0.99 -1.24 -8.26
C LEU A 168 1.22 -1.86 -6.88
N ILE A 169 1.98 -1.14 -6.09
CA ILE A 169 2.09 -1.26 -4.64
C ILE A 169 1.70 0.12 -4.08
N ALA A 170 0.88 0.16 -3.05
CA ALA A 170 0.52 1.39 -2.37
C ALA A 170 1.02 1.38 -0.93
N ASP A 171 1.57 2.51 -0.52
CA ASP A 171 2.02 2.80 0.85
C ASP A 171 1.26 4.03 1.34
N PHE A 172 0.58 3.90 2.46
CA PHE A 172 -0.27 4.94 3.02
C PHE A 172 0.16 5.35 4.43
N TRP A 173 0.02 6.63 4.72
CA TRP A 173 0.05 7.17 6.07
C TRP A 173 -1.28 7.85 6.34
N ILE A 174 -1.95 7.44 7.40
CA ILE A 174 -3.30 7.87 7.70
C ILE A 174 -3.32 8.41 9.13
N SER A 175 -4.04 9.51 9.37
CA SER A 175 -4.23 10.03 10.72
C SER A 175 -5.30 9.21 11.45
N THR A 176 -5.07 9.02 12.73
CA THR A 176 -6.06 8.51 13.69
C THR A 176 -6.42 9.57 14.73
N ALA A 177 -5.97 10.81 14.53
CA ALA A 177 -6.42 11.94 15.35
C ALA A 177 -7.92 12.18 15.13
N SER A 178 -8.66 12.29 16.22
CA SER A 178 -10.09 12.63 16.25
C SER A 178 -10.28 14.13 16.30
#